data_319307ee5db186ab56d9fd7de390b57b
#
_entry.id   319307ee5db186ab56d9fd7de390b57b
#
_cell.length_a   1.000
_cell.length_b   1.000
_cell.length_c   1.000
_cell.angle_alpha   90.00
_cell.angle_beta   90.00
_cell.angle_gamma   90.00
#
_symmetry.space_group_name_H-M   'P 1'
#
loop_
_entity.id
_entity.type
_entity.pdbx_description
1 polymer ?
#
loop_
_entity_poly.entity_id
_entity_poly.type
_entity_poly.pdbx_seq_one_letter_code
_entity_poly.pdbx_strand_id
1 'polypeptide(L)'
;MAQTSKAAALHSLYNRAARAFVLRDIALTYSLLQSGFALLNPPTVVPDSLSDHRRKWDILRITFESTIYTSPPLSTESLPETLRTNLMESPQVLATSIYSRSLALFTPSNEGLSKTALNAAYLPYQVISTLVYCTLKIDAPAVGRVVIEDWLSRREPHYSLEPPKKLEGSGYDKTLELYTLHILPKLEQWDYAKEFLEYESELTSQRREVGFVSILWIGIFVLNFVL
;
A
#
# COMPACT_ATOMS: atom_id res chain seq x y z
N MET A 1 -30.58 -8.78 -0.30
CA MET A 1 -30.24 -10.02 -1.05
C MET A 1 -29.14 -9.83 -2.12
N ALA A 2 -29.15 -8.79 -2.98
CA ALA A 2 -28.11 -8.60 -4.02
C ALA A 2 -26.68 -8.36 -3.46
N GLN A 3 -26.51 -7.63 -2.36
CA GLN A 3 -25.20 -7.36 -1.77
C GLN A 3 -24.55 -8.60 -1.13
N THR A 4 -25.34 -9.45 -0.46
CA THR A 4 -24.85 -10.71 0.14
C THR A 4 -24.38 -11.69 -0.95
N SER A 5 -25.07 -11.75 -2.09
CA SER A 5 -24.69 -12.55 -3.25
C SER A 5 -23.36 -12.03 -3.87
N LYS A 6 -23.20 -10.70 -3.96
CA LYS A 6 -21.98 -10.06 -4.47
C LYS A 6 -20.77 -10.32 -3.57
N ALA A 7 -20.92 -10.21 -2.25
CA ALA A 7 -19.87 -10.50 -1.30
C ALA A 7 -19.42 -11.98 -1.35
N ALA A 8 -20.37 -12.92 -1.46
CA ALA A 8 -20.07 -14.33 -1.62
C ALA A 8 -19.32 -14.65 -2.92
N ALA A 9 -19.73 -14.03 -4.04
CA ALA A 9 -19.03 -14.15 -5.32
C ALA A 9 -17.60 -13.61 -5.23
N LEU A 10 -17.40 -12.42 -4.65
CA LEU A 10 -16.08 -11.82 -4.43
C LEU A 10 -15.19 -12.70 -3.55
N HIS A 11 -15.73 -13.32 -2.51
CA HIS A 11 -14.98 -14.23 -1.65
C HIS A 11 -14.52 -15.47 -2.42
N SER A 12 -15.40 -16.10 -3.18
CA SER A 12 -15.07 -17.28 -3.98
C SER A 12 -14.01 -16.96 -5.05
N LEU A 13 -14.19 -15.86 -5.78
CA LEU A 13 -13.23 -15.41 -6.79
C LEU A 13 -11.86 -15.09 -6.16
N TYR A 14 -11.84 -14.44 -4.99
CA TYR A 14 -10.60 -14.10 -4.27
C TYR A 14 -9.79 -15.36 -3.92
N ASN A 15 -10.44 -16.37 -3.36
CA ASN A 15 -9.74 -17.61 -2.99
C ASN A 15 -9.12 -18.31 -4.21
N ARG A 16 -9.82 -18.26 -5.35
CA ARG A 16 -9.30 -18.80 -6.61
C ARG A 16 -8.12 -17.96 -7.13
N ALA A 17 -8.24 -16.62 -7.10
CA ALA A 17 -7.20 -15.71 -7.54
C ALA A 17 -5.92 -15.84 -6.69
N ALA A 18 -6.07 -15.88 -5.37
CA ALA A 18 -4.97 -16.08 -4.44
C ALA A 18 -4.27 -17.44 -4.67
N ARG A 19 -5.04 -18.51 -4.90
CA ARG A 19 -4.47 -19.84 -5.23
C ARG A 19 -3.73 -19.82 -6.56
N ALA A 20 -4.30 -19.22 -7.61
CA ALA A 20 -3.67 -19.10 -8.92
C ALA A 20 -2.35 -18.30 -8.81
N PHE A 21 -2.34 -17.21 -8.02
CA PHE A 21 -1.15 -16.42 -7.76
C PHE A 21 -0.03 -17.25 -7.09
N VAL A 22 -0.35 -18.01 -6.05
CA VAL A 22 0.62 -18.88 -5.37
C VAL A 22 1.17 -19.94 -6.31
N LEU A 23 0.34 -20.49 -7.21
CA LEU A 23 0.74 -21.46 -8.23
C LEU A 23 1.46 -20.83 -9.43
N ARG A 24 1.67 -19.51 -9.42
CA ARG A 24 2.29 -18.74 -10.50
C ARG A 24 1.55 -18.86 -11.86
N ASP A 25 0.26 -19.13 -11.83
CA ASP A 25 -0.59 -19.03 -13.02
C ASP A 25 -0.98 -17.59 -13.27
N ILE A 26 -0.11 -16.90 -14.03
CA ILE A 26 -0.23 -15.45 -14.28
C ILE A 26 -1.50 -15.13 -15.06
N ALA A 27 -1.82 -15.91 -16.09
CA ALA A 27 -2.97 -15.65 -16.95
C ALA A 27 -4.29 -15.78 -16.17
N LEU A 28 -4.42 -16.86 -15.38
CA LEU A 28 -5.60 -17.09 -14.57
C LEU A 28 -5.71 -16.04 -13.44
N THR A 29 -4.59 -15.71 -12.78
CA THR A 29 -4.57 -14.70 -11.72
C THR A 29 -5.06 -13.35 -12.27
N TYR A 30 -4.52 -12.92 -13.41
CA TYR A 30 -4.91 -11.67 -14.06
C TYR A 30 -6.40 -11.66 -14.43
N SER A 31 -6.90 -12.72 -15.06
CA SER A 31 -8.31 -12.85 -15.44
C SER A 31 -9.25 -12.77 -14.23
N LEU A 32 -8.88 -13.43 -13.12
CA LEU A 32 -9.65 -13.41 -11.89
C LEU A 32 -9.59 -12.04 -11.20
N LEU A 33 -8.45 -11.33 -11.25
CA LEU A 33 -8.32 -9.95 -10.78
C LEU A 33 -9.27 -9.04 -11.57
N GLN A 34 -9.27 -9.11 -12.91
CA GLN A 34 -10.19 -8.32 -13.74
C GLN A 34 -11.66 -8.60 -13.38
N SER A 35 -12.02 -9.87 -13.20
CA SER A 35 -13.38 -10.27 -12.82
C SER A 35 -13.77 -9.74 -11.43
N GLY A 36 -12.84 -9.75 -10.48
CA GLY A 36 -13.05 -9.20 -9.13
C GLY A 36 -13.24 -7.69 -9.16
N PHE A 37 -12.37 -6.96 -9.86
CA PHE A 37 -12.47 -5.50 -9.97
C PHE A 37 -13.69 -5.03 -10.77
N ALA A 38 -14.20 -5.81 -11.71
CA ALA A 38 -15.47 -5.53 -12.38
C ALA A 38 -16.68 -5.51 -11.40
N LEU A 39 -16.56 -6.22 -10.28
CA LEU A 39 -17.55 -6.22 -9.21
C LEU A 39 -17.29 -5.16 -8.12
N LEU A 40 -16.08 -4.58 -8.04
CA LEU A 40 -15.67 -3.64 -7.00
C LEU A 40 -15.69 -2.21 -7.54
N ASN A 41 -16.69 -1.45 -7.14
CA ASN A 41 -16.74 -0.02 -7.41
C ASN A 41 -16.20 0.78 -6.21
N PRO A 42 -15.75 2.05 -6.43
CA PRO A 42 -15.52 2.98 -5.33
C PRO A 42 -16.75 3.07 -4.42
N PRO A 43 -16.58 3.32 -3.11
CA PRO A 43 -17.70 3.44 -2.19
C PRO A 43 -18.52 4.71 -2.50
N THR A 44 -19.82 4.68 -2.28
CA THR A 44 -20.66 5.89 -2.25
C THR A 44 -20.77 6.45 -0.84
N VAL A 45 -20.61 5.58 0.17
CA VAL A 45 -20.63 5.93 1.60
C VAL A 45 -19.51 5.16 2.31
N VAL A 46 -18.83 5.79 3.26
CA VAL A 46 -17.76 5.16 4.06
C VAL A 46 -18.17 5.16 5.54
N PRO A 47 -18.03 4.01 6.24
CA PRO A 47 -17.68 2.68 5.74
C PRO A 47 -18.82 2.00 4.96
N ASP A 48 -18.46 1.11 4.03
CA ASP A 48 -19.41 0.27 3.29
C ASP A 48 -19.17 -1.24 3.52
N SER A 49 -20.14 -2.06 3.12
CA SER A 49 -20.10 -3.52 3.35
C SER A 49 -19.02 -4.25 2.52
N LEU A 50 -18.44 -3.59 1.50
CA LEU A 50 -17.43 -4.17 0.62
C LEU A 50 -16.00 -3.67 0.94
N SER A 51 -15.82 -2.87 1.99
CA SER A 51 -14.52 -2.28 2.36
C SER A 51 -13.44 -3.36 2.56
N ASP A 52 -13.75 -4.45 3.25
CA ASP A 52 -12.82 -5.57 3.45
C ASP A 52 -12.47 -6.32 2.17
N HIS A 53 -13.44 -6.50 1.27
CA HIS A 53 -13.18 -7.09 -0.04
C HIS A 53 -12.28 -6.18 -0.86
N ARG A 54 -12.57 -4.88 -0.91
CA ARG A 54 -11.80 -3.89 -1.64
C ARG A 54 -10.33 -3.89 -1.17
N ARG A 55 -10.11 -3.91 0.15
CA ARG A 55 -8.79 -4.02 0.75
C ARG A 55 -8.04 -5.29 0.33
N LYS A 56 -8.65 -6.47 0.47
CA LYS A 56 -8.02 -7.75 0.11
C LYS A 56 -7.65 -7.83 -1.37
N TRP A 57 -8.57 -7.41 -2.24
CA TRP A 57 -8.35 -7.44 -3.68
C TRP A 57 -7.27 -6.47 -4.12
N ASP A 58 -7.21 -5.28 -3.52
CA ASP A 58 -6.17 -4.31 -3.85
C ASP A 58 -4.78 -4.76 -3.39
N ILE A 59 -4.67 -5.32 -2.18
CA ILE A 59 -3.43 -5.94 -1.70
C ILE A 59 -2.97 -7.06 -2.65
N LEU A 60 -3.87 -7.93 -3.10
CA LEU A 60 -3.52 -8.99 -4.05
C LEU A 60 -3.04 -8.41 -5.39
N ARG A 61 -3.72 -7.39 -5.93
CA ARG A 61 -3.33 -6.71 -7.16
C ARG A 61 -1.93 -6.09 -7.05
N ILE A 62 -1.67 -5.28 -6.01
CA ILE A 62 -0.39 -4.62 -5.78
C ILE A 62 0.73 -5.66 -5.69
N THR A 63 0.50 -6.73 -4.91
CA THR A 63 1.46 -7.82 -4.73
C THR A 63 1.72 -8.56 -6.04
N PHE A 64 0.67 -8.84 -6.81
CA PHE A 64 0.78 -9.53 -8.10
C PHE A 64 1.59 -8.69 -9.10
N GLU A 65 1.21 -7.42 -9.32
CA GLU A 65 1.87 -6.55 -10.29
C GLU A 65 3.34 -6.31 -9.94
N SER A 66 3.64 -6.03 -8.66
CA SER A 66 5.03 -5.87 -8.21
C SER A 66 5.85 -7.16 -8.35
N THR A 67 5.23 -8.33 -8.17
CA THR A 67 5.92 -9.62 -8.33
C THR A 67 6.22 -9.90 -9.79
N ILE A 68 5.29 -9.66 -10.71
CA ILE A 68 5.54 -9.81 -12.14
C ILE A 68 6.62 -8.85 -12.63
N TYR A 69 6.61 -7.60 -12.15
CA TYR A 69 7.60 -6.61 -12.52
C TYR A 69 9.03 -7.01 -12.09
N THR A 70 9.19 -7.50 -10.87
CA THR A 70 10.52 -7.88 -10.35
C THR A 70 10.98 -9.27 -10.77
N SER A 71 10.05 -10.14 -11.14
CA SER A 71 10.32 -11.52 -11.54
C SER A 71 9.43 -11.91 -12.72
N PRO A 72 9.68 -11.31 -13.90
CA PRO A 72 8.89 -11.59 -15.09
C PRO A 72 9.06 -13.04 -15.53
N PRO A 73 8.07 -13.63 -16.21
CA PRO A 73 8.20 -14.95 -16.81
C PRO A 73 9.21 -14.92 -17.97
N LEU A 74 9.77 -16.08 -18.30
CA LEU A 74 10.75 -16.24 -19.38
C LEU A 74 10.21 -15.79 -20.76
N SER A 75 8.91 -16.01 -21.01
CA SER A 75 8.23 -15.50 -22.22
C SER A 75 7.21 -14.46 -21.83
N THR A 76 7.43 -13.24 -22.29
CA THR A 76 6.51 -12.12 -22.07
C THR A 76 5.41 -12.03 -23.14
N GLU A 77 5.54 -12.76 -24.23
CA GLU A 77 4.57 -12.73 -25.36
C GLU A 77 3.18 -13.23 -24.96
N SER A 78 3.12 -14.21 -24.04
CA SER A 78 1.88 -14.76 -23.52
C SER A 78 1.19 -13.89 -22.45
N LEU A 79 1.86 -12.81 -22.00
CA LEU A 79 1.30 -11.92 -21.00
C LEU A 79 0.20 -11.03 -21.61
N PRO A 80 -0.84 -10.72 -20.81
CA PRO A 80 -1.78 -9.65 -21.14
C PRO A 80 -1.08 -8.33 -21.48
N GLU A 81 -1.60 -7.59 -22.44
CA GLU A 81 -1.00 -6.34 -22.93
C GLU A 81 -0.70 -5.35 -21.80
N THR A 82 -1.62 -5.17 -20.86
CA THR A 82 -1.43 -4.30 -19.69
C THR A 82 -0.20 -4.69 -18.86
N LEU A 83 0.03 -5.99 -18.65
CA LEU A 83 1.21 -6.45 -17.91
C LEU A 83 2.49 -6.25 -18.70
N ARG A 84 2.45 -6.44 -20.02
CA ARG A 84 3.60 -6.15 -20.90
C ARG A 84 3.95 -4.66 -20.88
N THR A 85 2.95 -3.79 -20.95
CA THR A 85 3.15 -2.33 -20.82
C THR A 85 3.79 -1.99 -19.48
N ASN A 86 3.28 -2.56 -18.37
CA ASN A 86 3.85 -2.33 -17.05
C ASN A 86 5.34 -2.73 -16.96
N LEU A 87 5.77 -3.79 -17.67
CA LEU A 87 7.17 -4.22 -17.68
C LEU A 87 8.10 -3.25 -18.44
N MET A 88 7.55 -2.41 -19.32
CA MET A 88 8.30 -1.39 -20.08
C MET A 88 8.39 -0.05 -19.35
N GLU A 89 7.56 0.15 -18.33
CA GLU A 89 7.54 1.40 -17.56
C GLU A 89 8.72 1.48 -16.58
N SER A 90 9.10 2.71 -16.22
CA SER A 90 10.04 2.89 -15.12
C SER A 90 9.41 2.50 -13.77
N PRO A 91 10.22 2.09 -12.77
CA PRO A 91 9.72 1.76 -11.45
C PRO A 91 8.83 2.86 -10.86
N GLN A 92 9.19 4.13 -11.04
CA GLN A 92 8.48 5.30 -10.54
C GLN A 92 7.10 5.45 -11.19
N VAL A 93 7.03 5.28 -12.52
CA VAL A 93 5.78 5.37 -13.28
C VAL A 93 4.84 4.24 -12.88
N LEU A 94 5.34 3.01 -12.81
CA LEU A 94 4.56 1.86 -12.35
C LEU A 94 4.02 2.06 -10.93
N ALA A 95 4.89 2.44 -9.98
CA ALA A 95 4.51 2.69 -8.59
C ALA A 95 3.42 3.75 -8.48
N THR A 96 3.58 4.87 -9.20
CA THR A 96 2.60 5.98 -9.22
C THR A 96 1.28 5.53 -9.83
N SER A 97 1.30 4.72 -10.90
CA SER A 97 0.10 4.15 -11.51
C SER A 97 -0.64 3.22 -10.55
N ILE A 98 0.09 2.34 -9.84
CA ILE A 98 -0.48 1.45 -8.83
C ILE A 98 -1.13 2.27 -7.71
N TYR A 99 -0.44 3.28 -7.19
CA TYR A 99 -0.95 4.18 -6.15
C TYR A 99 -2.22 4.91 -6.59
N SER A 100 -2.23 5.51 -7.77
CA SER A 100 -3.39 6.23 -8.32
C SER A 100 -4.62 5.34 -8.45
N ARG A 101 -4.43 4.07 -8.85
CA ARG A 101 -5.53 3.09 -8.93
C ARG A 101 -6.06 2.70 -7.55
N SER A 102 -5.19 2.60 -6.54
CA SER A 102 -5.62 2.39 -5.16
C SER A 102 -6.43 3.59 -4.65
N LEU A 103 -5.96 4.81 -4.86
CA LEU A 103 -6.71 6.03 -4.51
C LEU A 103 -8.10 6.05 -5.15
N ALA A 104 -8.19 5.76 -6.45
CA ALA A 104 -9.46 5.73 -7.18
C ALA A 104 -10.42 4.66 -6.64
N LEU A 105 -9.89 3.52 -6.17
CA LEU A 105 -10.70 2.43 -5.64
C LEU A 105 -11.31 2.75 -4.27
N PHE A 106 -10.63 3.55 -3.44
CA PHE A 106 -11.05 3.83 -2.06
C PHE A 106 -11.69 5.22 -1.87
N THR A 107 -11.41 6.17 -2.75
CA THR A 107 -12.03 7.50 -2.67
C THR A 107 -13.52 7.41 -3.00
N PRO A 108 -14.42 7.91 -2.13
CA PRO A 108 -15.85 7.89 -2.40
C PRO A 108 -16.21 8.62 -3.68
N SER A 109 -17.07 7.99 -4.51
CA SER A 109 -17.64 8.62 -5.69
C SER A 109 -18.94 9.30 -5.30
N ASN A 110 -18.98 10.64 -5.29
CA ASN A 110 -20.23 11.37 -5.14
C ASN A 110 -20.94 11.44 -6.50
N GLU A 111 -22.10 10.79 -6.62
CA GLU A 111 -22.96 10.92 -7.77
C GLU A 111 -23.40 12.39 -7.88
N GLY A 112 -22.88 13.11 -8.86
CA GLY A 112 -23.31 14.49 -9.18
C GLY A 112 -22.25 15.59 -9.07
N LEU A 113 -21.05 15.36 -8.53
CA LEU A 113 -19.94 16.31 -8.54
C LEU A 113 -18.86 15.87 -9.54
N SER A 114 -18.55 16.74 -10.48
CA SER A 114 -17.48 16.53 -11.44
C SER A 114 -16.16 16.27 -10.72
N LYS A 115 -15.55 15.10 -10.96
CA LYS A 115 -14.21 14.66 -10.49
C LYS A 115 -13.96 14.93 -9.00
N THR A 116 -14.39 14.02 -8.14
CA THR A 116 -13.93 13.98 -6.75
C THR A 116 -12.40 13.86 -6.74
N ALA A 117 -11.72 14.78 -6.06
CA ALA A 117 -10.27 14.71 -5.91
C ALA A 117 -9.90 13.43 -5.14
N LEU A 118 -8.95 12.66 -5.67
CA LEU A 118 -8.45 11.46 -5.03
C LEU A 118 -7.85 11.81 -3.65
N ASN A 119 -8.15 10.99 -2.64
CA ASN A 119 -7.78 11.31 -1.27
C ASN A 119 -7.23 10.08 -0.52
N ALA A 120 -5.98 10.20 -0.09
CA ALA A 120 -5.26 9.14 0.61
C ALA A 120 -5.83 8.83 2.01
N ALA A 121 -6.58 9.75 2.64
CA ALA A 121 -7.20 9.50 3.94
C ALA A 121 -8.14 8.29 3.96
N TYR A 122 -8.71 7.91 2.81
CA TYR A 122 -9.58 6.74 2.69
C TYR A 122 -8.83 5.41 2.54
N LEU A 123 -7.52 5.43 2.35
CA LEU A 123 -6.73 4.20 2.23
C LEU A 123 -6.55 3.52 3.58
N PRO A 124 -6.92 2.24 3.70
CA PRO A 124 -6.59 1.46 4.89
C PRO A 124 -5.06 1.33 5.06
N TYR A 125 -4.57 1.35 6.29
CA TYR A 125 -3.12 1.26 6.55
C TYR A 125 -2.48 0.00 5.96
N GLN A 126 -3.21 -1.11 5.85
CA GLN A 126 -2.70 -2.34 5.21
C GLN A 126 -2.41 -2.14 3.73
N VAL A 127 -3.22 -1.32 3.05
CA VAL A 127 -2.99 -0.96 1.65
C VAL A 127 -1.78 -0.02 1.55
N ILE A 128 -1.68 0.99 2.43
CA ILE A 128 -0.51 1.87 2.53
C ILE A 128 0.77 1.05 2.72
N SER A 129 0.80 0.15 3.71
CA SER A 129 1.96 -0.72 3.95
C SER A 129 2.31 -1.55 2.73
N THR A 130 1.31 -2.11 2.04
CA THR A 130 1.55 -2.91 0.83
C THR A 130 2.09 -2.07 -0.33
N LEU A 131 1.59 -0.84 -0.51
CA LEU A 131 2.10 0.12 -1.49
C LEU A 131 3.57 0.46 -1.19
N VAL A 132 3.90 0.74 0.06
CA VAL A 132 5.27 1.05 0.48
C VAL A 132 6.21 -0.15 0.23
N TYR A 133 5.82 -1.36 0.62
CA TYR A 133 6.60 -2.55 0.29
C TYR A 133 6.74 -2.77 -1.22
N CYS A 134 5.69 -2.48 -2.00
CA CYS A 134 5.77 -2.51 -3.46
C CYS A 134 6.83 -1.53 -3.96
N THR A 135 6.84 -0.27 -3.51
CA THR A 135 7.82 0.73 -3.95
C THR A 135 9.25 0.36 -3.57
N LEU A 136 9.46 -0.23 -2.39
CA LEU A 136 10.78 -0.76 -2.00
C LEU A 136 11.21 -1.94 -2.88
N LYS A 137 10.29 -2.85 -3.18
CA LYS A 137 10.56 -4.05 -3.97
C LYS A 137 10.93 -3.73 -5.42
N ILE A 138 10.30 -2.71 -6.02
CA ILE A 138 10.56 -2.30 -7.40
C ILE A 138 11.61 -1.18 -7.52
N ASP A 139 12.25 -0.81 -6.41
CA ASP A 139 13.27 0.25 -6.32
C ASP A 139 12.75 1.66 -6.68
N ALA A 140 11.60 2.02 -6.14
CA ALA A 140 10.99 3.35 -6.27
C ALA A 140 10.70 4.01 -4.89
N PRO A 141 11.70 4.13 -3.97
CA PRO A 141 11.47 4.60 -2.60
C PRO A 141 10.94 6.04 -2.54
N ALA A 142 11.28 6.89 -3.52
CA ALA A 142 10.75 8.24 -3.59
C ALA A 142 9.22 8.28 -3.72
N VAL A 143 8.62 7.35 -4.49
CA VAL A 143 7.16 7.21 -4.56
C VAL A 143 6.60 6.70 -3.24
N GLY A 144 7.29 5.77 -2.56
CA GLY A 144 6.93 5.30 -1.22
C GLY A 144 6.85 6.45 -0.20
N ARG A 145 7.80 7.39 -0.27
CA ARG A 145 7.77 8.62 0.51
C ARG A 145 6.50 9.44 0.24
N VAL A 146 6.20 9.69 -1.03
CA VAL A 146 4.98 10.45 -1.41
C VAL A 146 3.72 9.76 -0.90
N VAL A 147 3.61 8.43 -1.01
CA VAL A 147 2.45 7.66 -0.52
C VAL A 147 2.23 7.87 0.98
N ILE A 148 3.30 7.81 1.78
CA ILE A 148 3.20 7.98 3.22
C ILE A 148 2.87 9.42 3.59
N GLU A 149 3.57 10.40 3.01
CA GLU A 149 3.38 11.83 3.31
C GLU A 149 1.98 12.32 2.90
N ASP A 150 1.46 11.87 1.75
CA ASP A 150 0.09 12.18 1.31
C ASP A 150 -0.94 11.61 2.30
N TRP A 151 -0.74 10.37 2.78
CA TRP A 151 -1.62 9.76 3.78
C TRP A 151 -1.52 10.46 5.13
N LEU A 152 -0.32 10.73 5.63
CA LEU A 152 -0.10 11.42 6.91
C LEU A 152 -0.70 12.84 6.92
N SER A 153 -0.56 13.58 5.81
CA SER A 153 -1.05 14.95 5.70
C SER A 153 -2.58 15.07 5.63
N ARG A 154 -3.27 14.00 5.23
CA ARG A 154 -4.73 14.02 5.01
C ARG A 154 -5.53 13.25 6.06
N ARG A 155 -4.88 12.43 6.88
CA ARG A 155 -5.57 11.73 7.97
C ARG A 155 -5.95 12.73 9.07
N GLU A 156 -7.08 12.51 9.72
CA GLU A 156 -7.41 13.26 10.93
C GLU A 156 -6.53 12.76 12.09
N PRO A 157 -5.83 13.67 12.78
CA PRO A 157 -5.09 13.31 13.99
C PRO A 157 -6.06 12.77 15.04
N HIS A 158 -5.82 11.60 15.57
CA HIS A 158 -6.59 11.08 16.70
C HIS A 158 -6.07 11.70 18.01
N TYR A 159 -6.45 12.92 18.30
CA TYR A 159 -6.31 13.52 19.62
C TYR A 159 -7.34 12.89 20.57
N SER A 160 -7.15 11.63 20.94
CA SER A 160 -7.96 11.00 21.98
C SER A 160 -7.56 11.56 23.34
N LEU A 161 -8.44 12.28 24.00
CA LEU A 161 -8.33 12.60 25.42
C LEU A 161 -8.41 11.35 26.32
N GLU A 162 -8.76 10.19 25.77
CA GLU A 162 -8.73 8.92 26.47
C GLU A 162 -7.34 8.27 26.27
N PRO A 163 -6.76 7.67 27.34
CA PRO A 163 -5.52 6.93 27.22
C PRO A 163 -5.70 5.83 26.17
N PRO A 164 -4.73 5.65 25.26
CA PRO A 164 -4.86 4.71 24.16
C PRO A 164 -5.18 3.33 24.74
N LYS A 165 -6.38 2.81 24.47
CA LYS A 165 -6.65 1.38 24.66
C LYS A 165 -5.52 0.66 23.94
N LYS A 166 -4.74 -0.15 24.69
CA LYS A 166 -3.63 -0.96 24.21
C LYS A 166 -4.04 -1.74 22.96
N LEU A 167 -4.01 -1.09 21.79
CA LEU A 167 -3.95 -1.79 20.51
C LEU A 167 -2.46 -1.88 20.18
N GLU A 168 -1.87 -3.03 20.46
CA GLU A 168 -0.52 -3.36 20.00
C GLU A 168 -0.48 -3.13 18.47
N GLY A 169 0.30 -2.12 18.06
CA GLY A 169 0.56 -1.81 16.66
C GLY A 169 -0.63 -1.15 15.95
N SER A 170 -0.94 0.10 16.26
CA SER A 170 -1.86 0.87 15.43
C SER A 170 -1.33 0.93 13.99
N GLY A 171 -2.22 1.05 12.99
CA GLY A 171 -1.79 1.17 11.60
C GLY A 171 -0.86 2.36 11.38
N TYR A 172 -1.00 3.40 12.19
CA TYR A 172 -0.15 4.57 12.24
C TYR A 172 1.31 4.21 12.61
N ASP A 173 1.50 3.50 13.72
CA ASP A 173 2.81 3.10 14.20
C ASP A 173 3.59 2.30 13.14
N LYS A 174 2.90 1.35 12.47
CA LYS A 174 3.51 0.56 11.39
C LYS A 174 3.87 1.40 10.18
N THR A 175 3.06 2.39 9.86
CA THR A 175 3.34 3.30 8.74
C THR A 175 4.56 4.17 9.05
N LEU A 176 4.67 4.69 10.29
CA LEU A 176 5.83 5.46 10.71
C LEU A 176 7.11 4.60 10.76
N GLU A 177 7.02 3.36 11.24
CA GLU A 177 8.13 2.42 11.21
C GLU A 177 8.64 2.21 9.76
N LEU A 178 7.74 1.96 8.81
CA LEU A 178 8.11 1.84 7.40
C LEU A 178 8.75 3.12 6.85
N TYR A 179 8.25 4.28 7.26
CA TYR A 179 8.76 5.57 6.82
C TYR A 179 10.19 5.81 7.31
N THR A 180 10.37 5.71 8.63
CA THR A 180 11.63 6.09 9.28
C THR A 180 12.72 5.04 9.17
N LEU A 181 12.37 3.73 9.11
CA LEU A 181 13.35 2.65 9.08
C LEU A 181 13.60 2.07 7.68
N HIS A 182 12.72 2.32 6.70
CA HIS A 182 12.89 1.73 5.38
C HIS A 182 12.92 2.77 4.25
N ILE A 183 12.00 3.73 4.22
CA ILE A 183 11.91 4.70 3.12
C ILE A 183 12.98 5.78 3.23
N LEU A 184 13.05 6.48 4.37
CA LEU A 184 14.01 7.57 4.55
C LEU A 184 15.47 7.09 4.49
N PRO A 185 15.84 5.96 5.13
CA PRO A 185 17.17 5.38 4.96
C PRO A 185 17.51 4.98 3.53
N LYS A 186 16.57 4.42 2.78
CA LYS A 186 16.77 4.07 1.37
C LYS A 186 16.98 5.30 0.48
N LEU A 187 16.51 6.48 0.93
CA LEU A 187 16.72 7.78 0.30
C LEU A 187 17.92 8.54 0.90
N GLU A 188 18.72 7.89 1.76
CA GLU A 188 19.87 8.50 2.47
C GLU A 188 19.50 9.69 3.37
N GLN A 189 18.24 9.79 3.79
CA GLN A 189 17.68 10.90 4.58
C GLN A 189 17.67 10.57 6.10
N TRP A 190 18.82 10.17 6.61
CA TRP A 190 18.98 9.72 8.00
C TRP A 190 18.68 10.80 9.03
N ASP A 191 19.14 12.01 8.80
CA ASP A 191 18.95 13.12 9.74
C ASP A 191 17.48 13.55 9.76
N TYR A 192 16.83 13.56 8.60
CA TYR A 192 15.39 13.81 8.53
C TYR A 192 14.58 12.72 9.26
N ALA A 193 14.97 11.46 9.17
CA ALA A 193 14.31 10.37 9.90
C ALA A 193 14.40 10.55 11.43
N LYS A 194 15.55 11.01 11.93
CA LYS A 194 15.74 11.33 13.37
C LYS A 194 14.89 12.51 13.79
N GLU A 195 14.99 13.62 13.06
CA GLU A 195 14.22 14.83 13.30
C GLU A 195 12.71 14.54 13.29
N PHE A 196 12.23 13.77 12.33
CA PHE A 196 10.82 13.37 12.25
C PHE A 196 10.36 12.64 13.53
N LEU A 197 11.14 11.67 14.04
CA LEU A 197 10.81 10.94 15.27
C LEU A 197 10.90 11.84 16.52
N GLU A 198 11.77 12.85 16.53
CA GLU A 198 11.91 13.78 17.65
C GLU A 198 10.64 14.63 17.83
N TYR A 199 10.08 15.11 16.73
CA TYR A 199 8.87 15.94 16.73
C TYR A 199 7.57 15.13 16.72
N GLU A 200 7.65 13.80 16.56
CA GLU A 200 6.47 12.95 16.52
C GLU A 200 5.80 12.85 17.91
N SER A 201 4.56 13.32 18.01
CA SER A 201 3.84 13.45 19.29
C SER A 201 2.80 12.34 19.54
N GLU A 202 2.38 11.62 18.50
CA GLU A 202 1.36 10.57 18.60
C GLU A 202 1.97 9.21 19.02
N LEU A 203 3.29 9.01 18.83
CA LEU A 203 3.99 7.83 19.32
C LEU A 203 4.30 7.92 20.80
N THR A 204 4.23 6.79 21.49
CA THR A 204 4.71 6.72 22.90
C THR A 204 6.22 6.96 22.94
N SER A 205 6.72 7.53 24.05
CA SER A 205 8.15 7.79 24.25
C SER A 205 8.99 6.53 24.05
N GLN A 206 8.53 5.38 24.54
CA GLN A 206 9.22 4.10 24.39
C GLN A 206 9.35 3.69 22.91
N ARG A 207 8.32 3.89 22.08
CA ARG A 207 8.37 3.57 20.64
C ARG A 207 9.27 4.52 19.87
N ARG A 208 9.28 5.80 20.22
CA ARG A 208 10.22 6.78 19.66
C ARG A 208 11.67 6.37 19.95
N GLU A 209 11.96 6.00 21.19
CA GLU A 209 13.31 5.56 21.59
C GLU A 209 13.77 4.32 20.83
N VAL A 210 12.90 3.30 20.68
CA VAL A 210 13.18 2.12 19.86
C VAL A 210 13.45 2.50 18.41
N GLY A 211 12.68 3.42 17.83
CA GLY A 211 12.89 3.95 16.48
C GLY A 211 14.25 4.62 16.33
N PHE A 212 14.63 5.49 17.26
CA PHE A 212 15.96 6.14 17.28
C PHE A 212 17.11 5.14 17.33
N VAL A 213 17.04 4.18 18.25
CA VAL A 213 18.06 3.12 18.37
C VAL A 213 18.16 2.33 17.07
N SER A 214 17.03 1.98 16.45
CA SER A 214 17.01 1.24 15.19
C SER A 214 17.65 2.02 14.04
N ILE A 215 17.35 3.32 13.89
CA ILE A 215 17.97 4.19 12.88
C ILE A 215 19.48 4.25 13.07
N LEU A 216 19.95 4.43 14.31
CA LEU A 216 21.38 4.47 14.61
C LEU A 216 22.08 3.16 14.26
N TRP A 217 21.49 2.01 14.60
CA TRP A 217 22.03 0.69 14.27
C TRP A 217 22.10 0.46 12.75
N ILE A 218 21.04 0.78 12.01
CA ILE A 218 21.02 0.63 10.56
C ILE A 218 22.07 1.57 9.94
N GLY A 219 22.17 2.82 10.39
CA GLY A 219 23.14 3.79 9.90
C GLY A 219 24.59 3.33 10.13
N ILE A 220 24.93 2.81 11.32
CA ILE A 220 26.24 2.27 11.63
C ILE A 220 26.55 1.03 10.78
N PHE A 221 25.57 0.16 10.57
CA PHE A 221 25.73 -1.04 9.75
C PHE A 221 26.01 -0.69 8.28
N VAL A 222 25.27 0.24 7.71
CA VAL A 222 25.48 0.71 6.33
C VAL A 222 26.86 1.36 6.16
N LEU A 223 27.28 2.22 7.10
CA LEU A 223 28.60 2.87 7.04
C LEU A 223 29.77 1.89 7.15
N ASN A 224 29.62 0.80 7.91
CA ASN A 224 30.69 -0.19 8.10
C ASN A 224 30.79 -1.25 7.01
N PHE A 225 29.77 -1.41 6.13
CA PHE A 225 29.77 -2.40 5.07
C PHE A 225 29.90 -1.81 3.65
N VAL A 226 29.89 -0.49 3.49
CA VAL A 226 30.04 0.21 2.20
C VAL A 226 31.44 0.82 2.05
N LEU A 227 32.29 0.73 3.07
CA LEU A 227 33.74 1.03 3.03
C LEU A 227 34.55 -0.28 3.03
#